data_52284c09ebac618ca98755a7cf8864bc
#
_entry.id   52284c09ebac618ca98755a7cf8864bc
#
_cell.length_a   1.000
_cell.length_b   1.000
_cell.length_c   1.000
_cell.angle_alpha   90.00
_cell.angle_beta   90.00
_cell.angle_gamma   90.00
#
_symmetry.space_group_name_H-M   'P 1'
#
loop_
_entity.id
_entity.type
_entity.pdbx_description
1 polymer ?
#
loop_
_entity_poly.entity_id
_entity_poly.type
_entity_poly.pdbx_seq_one_letter_code
_entity_poly.pdbx_strand_id
1 'polypeptide(L)'
;MRKLLICLTTVLCLVAFGTSVATAAPVGVSQPSGSVPIPEGPARAWVLADMDTGAVLAARDEYGQYAPASTIKVLLALTVLDELPLDATVVANEADTRVECNCAGVTPGMVYTTRQLLEAILLVSGNDAANTLATMLGGYDVAVTKMNAKAALLGAHGTNAASPSGLDGPGIDMWSSPHDLAVIFRAAMANPVFASITAAPTAVFPTKSGDKVLVNQDELLKRYPGMLGGKTGFTDRAQKTFVGAAQRDGRRLVVALMYGMDKPGQPTYWDQASSLFDWGFALSPGASIGAL
;
A
#
# COMPACT_ATOMS: atom_id res chain seq x y z
N MET A 1 64.80 20.24 60.25
CA MET A 1 63.94 21.01 59.31
C MET A 1 63.64 20.12 58.12
N ARG A 2 62.41 19.48 58.08
CA ARG A 2 61.95 18.59 57.01
C ARG A 2 61.10 19.45 56.03
N LYS A 3 61.51 19.55 54.78
CA LYS A 3 60.78 20.19 53.70
C LYS A 3 59.75 19.20 53.15
N LEU A 4 58.47 19.55 53.26
CA LEU A 4 57.35 18.77 52.71
C LEU A 4 57.21 19.21 51.23
N LEU A 5 57.35 18.27 50.29
CA LEU A 5 57.10 18.50 48.87
C LEU A 5 55.65 18.10 48.59
N ILE A 6 54.80 19.06 48.23
CA ILE A 6 53.41 18.80 47.83
C ILE A 6 53.42 18.63 46.28
N CYS A 7 53.10 17.42 45.83
CA CYS A 7 52.97 17.11 44.43
C CYS A 7 51.50 17.37 44.04
N LEU A 8 51.24 18.37 43.18
CA LEU A 8 49.94 18.71 42.68
C LEU A 8 49.73 17.90 41.37
N THR A 9 48.90 16.85 41.39
CA THR A 9 48.48 16.09 40.22
C THR A 9 47.27 16.74 39.58
N THR A 10 47.44 17.40 38.45
CA THR A 10 46.36 17.94 37.63
C THR A 10 45.73 16.81 36.79
N VAL A 11 44.52 16.45 37.09
CA VAL A 11 43.70 15.50 36.27
C VAL A 11 43.10 16.29 35.13
N LEU A 12 43.58 16.04 33.92
CA LEU A 12 43.04 16.60 32.68
C LEU A 12 41.88 15.69 32.21
N CYS A 13 40.63 16.11 32.46
CA CYS A 13 39.44 15.45 31.88
C CYS A 13 39.34 15.81 30.39
N LEU A 14 39.69 14.86 29.49
CA LEU A 14 39.33 14.96 28.08
C LEU A 14 37.83 14.69 27.90
N VAL A 15 37.09 15.75 27.64
CA VAL A 15 35.69 15.61 27.14
C VAL A 15 35.77 15.34 25.64
N ALA A 16 35.54 14.07 25.25
CA ALA A 16 35.41 13.71 23.85
C ALA A 16 34.04 14.22 23.34
N PHE A 17 34.02 15.31 22.61
CA PHE A 17 32.87 15.72 21.83
C PHE A 17 32.73 14.76 20.64
N GLY A 18 31.81 13.81 20.77
CA GLY A 18 31.40 12.99 19.64
C GLY A 18 30.67 13.87 18.63
N THR A 19 31.32 14.21 17.52
CA THR A 19 30.65 14.82 16.38
C THR A 19 29.76 13.77 15.71
N SER A 20 28.46 13.85 15.96
CA SER A 20 27.46 13.12 15.17
C SER A 20 27.56 13.60 13.73
N VAL A 21 28.14 12.81 12.86
CA VAL A 21 28.09 13.06 11.41
C VAL A 21 26.62 12.83 11.00
N ALA A 22 25.88 13.89 10.79
CA ALA A 22 24.58 13.81 10.14
C ALA A 22 24.81 13.31 8.72
N THR A 23 24.50 12.04 8.46
CA THR A 23 24.49 11.50 7.10
C THR A 23 23.38 12.19 6.33
N ALA A 24 23.73 12.77 5.17
CA ALA A 24 22.74 13.40 4.29
C ALA A 24 21.67 12.38 3.87
N ALA A 25 20.41 12.83 3.76
CA ALA A 25 19.36 12.00 3.22
C ALA A 25 19.69 11.53 1.80
N PRO A 26 19.27 10.32 1.38
CA PRO A 26 19.42 9.86 0.02
C PRO A 26 18.85 10.87 -0.98
N VAL A 27 19.48 11.00 -2.16
CA VAL A 27 19.03 11.96 -3.18
C VAL A 27 17.58 11.72 -3.56
N GLY A 28 16.78 12.78 -3.53
CA GLY A 28 15.35 12.74 -3.88
C GLY A 28 14.43 12.21 -2.77
N VAL A 29 14.93 12.02 -1.55
CA VAL A 29 14.11 11.68 -0.38
C VAL A 29 13.82 12.92 0.44
N SER A 30 12.55 13.14 0.74
CA SER A 30 12.08 14.15 1.71
C SER A 30 11.82 13.49 3.06
N GLN A 31 12.42 14.01 4.13
CA GLN A 31 12.26 13.54 5.50
C GLN A 31 12.41 14.70 6.51
N PRO A 32 11.89 14.60 7.73
CA PRO A 32 12.04 15.65 8.75
C PRO A 32 13.51 15.94 9.04
N SER A 33 13.84 17.22 9.18
CA SER A 33 15.20 17.66 9.51
C SER A 33 15.68 17.03 10.82
N GLY A 34 16.91 16.50 10.80
CA GLY A 34 17.51 15.85 11.97
C GLY A 34 17.05 14.42 12.25
N SER A 35 16.14 13.87 11.46
CA SER A 35 15.79 12.45 11.56
C SER A 35 16.91 11.56 11.05
N VAL A 36 16.98 10.31 11.54
CA VAL A 36 17.90 9.30 10.98
C VAL A 36 17.59 9.08 9.49
N PRO A 37 18.62 8.80 8.65
CA PRO A 37 18.39 8.52 7.25
C PRO A 37 17.47 7.33 7.05
N ILE A 38 16.58 7.44 6.06
CA ILE A 38 15.65 6.39 5.68
C ILE A 38 16.42 5.25 5.02
N PRO A 39 16.11 3.98 5.36
CA PRO A 39 16.67 2.82 4.67
C PRO A 39 16.33 2.84 3.18
N GLU A 40 17.30 2.50 2.34
CA GLU A 40 17.08 2.36 0.90
C GLU A 40 16.30 1.09 0.56
N GLY A 41 15.60 1.11 -0.58
CA GLY A 41 14.85 -0.01 -1.09
C GLY A 41 14.58 0.10 -2.59
N PRO A 42 14.00 -0.95 -3.20
CA PRO A 42 13.86 -1.07 -4.65
C PRO A 42 12.80 -0.16 -5.28
N ALA A 43 11.85 0.36 -4.50
CA ALA A 43 10.79 1.20 -5.04
C ALA A 43 11.32 2.57 -5.44
N ARG A 44 11.04 2.96 -6.68
CA ARG A 44 11.45 4.23 -7.25
C ARG A 44 10.71 5.41 -6.63
N ALA A 45 9.42 5.22 -6.35
CA ALA A 45 8.55 6.24 -5.78
C ALA A 45 7.79 5.66 -4.59
N TRP A 46 7.63 6.44 -3.52
CA TRP A 46 6.93 5.98 -2.33
C TRP A 46 6.55 7.14 -1.40
N VAL A 47 5.57 6.88 -0.53
CA VAL A 47 5.18 7.75 0.59
C VAL A 47 4.95 6.92 1.84
N LEU A 48 5.31 7.47 2.98
CA LEU A 48 4.95 6.99 4.31
C LEU A 48 4.19 8.10 5.03
N ALA A 49 3.00 7.81 5.54
CA ALA A 49 2.17 8.80 6.22
C ALA A 49 1.48 8.23 7.46
N ASP A 50 1.09 9.10 8.35
CA ASP A 50 0.27 8.81 9.50
C ASP A 50 -1.21 8.74 9.07
N MET A 51 -1.86 7.60 9.30
CA MET A 51 -3.24 7.39 8.86
C MET A 51 -4.26 8.22 9.63
N ASP A 52 -3.99 8.53 10.88
CA ASP A 52 -4.96 9.21 11.74
C ASP A 52 -4.97 10.71 11.43
N THR A 53 -3.79 11.31 11.31
CA THR A 53 -3.63 12.75 11.05
C THR A 53 -3.57 13.11 9.57
N GLY A 54 -3.14 12.20 8.71
CA GLY A 54 -2.80 12.46 7.31
C GLY A 54 -1.41 13.07 7.13
N ALA A 55 -0.63 13.24 8.19
CA ALA A 55 0.71 13.82 8.10
C ALA A 55 1.64 12.92 7.28
N VAL A 56 2.27 13.45 6.25
CA VAL A 56 3.31 12.77 5.48
C VAL A 56 4.60 12.82 6.29
N LEU A 57 5.14 11.64 6.60
CA LEU A 57 6.35 11.48 7.41
C LEU A 57 7.61 11.51 6.56
N ALA A 58 7.56 10.87 5.41
CA ALA A 58 8.64 10.86 4.43
C ALA A 58 8.13 10.42 3.06
N ALA A 59 8.87 10.83 2.03
CA ALA A 59 8.50 10.52 0.66
C ALA A 59 9.71 10.52 -0.30
N ARG A 60 9.53 9.84 -1.43
CA ARG A 60 10.36 9.97 -2.63
C ARG A 60 9.44 9.99 -3.83
N ASP A 61 9.48 11.07 -4.61
CA ASP A 61 8.67 11.24 -5.83
C ASP A 61 7.18 10.89 -5.61
N GLU A 62 6.62 11.38 -4.49
CA GLU A 62 5.27 11.01 -4.03
C GLU A 62 4.15 11.42 -4.99
N TYR A 63 4.38 12.40 -5.84
CA TYR A 63 3.44 12.86 -6.86
C TYR A 63 3.79 12.34 -8.27
N GLY A 64 4.87 11.57 -8.42
CA GLY A 64 5.24 10.95 -9.68
C GLY A 64 4.15 9.99 -10.18
N GLN A 65 3.84 10.07 -11.48
CA GLN A 65 2.79 9.25 -12.10
C GLN A 65 3.37 7.92 -12.56
N TYR A 66 2.87 6.83 -12.01
CA TYR A 66 3.27 5.46 -12.32
C TYR A 66 2.05 4.58 -12.55
N ALA A 67 2.21 3.50 -13.31
CA ALA A 67 1.16 2.49 -13.43
C ALA A 67 0.91 1.84 -12.05
N PRO A 68 -0.33 1.84 -11.54
CA PRO A 68 -0.64 1.31 -10.21
C PRO A 68 -0.73 -0.22 -10.17
N ALA A 69 -0.88 -0.88 -11.32
CA ALA A 69 -1.25 -2.30 -11.37
C ALA A 69 -2.47 -2.58 -10.47
N SER A 70 -2.51 -3.75 -9.86
CA SER A 70 -3.64 -4.17 -9.01
C SER A 70 -3.83 -3.39 -7.71
N THR A 71 -2.96 -2.43 -7.35
CA THR A 71 -3.25 -1.56 -6.20
C THR A 71 -4.46 -0.65 -6.47
N ILE A 72 -4.82 -0.40 -7.74
CA ILE A 72 -6.03 0.33 -8.11
C ILE A 72 -7.33 -0.39 -7.69
N LYS A 73 -7.29 -1.71 -7.43
CA LYS A 73 -8.43 -2.47 -6.90
C LYS A 73 -8.92 -1.97 -5.53
N VAL A 74 -8.10 -1.23 -4.79
CA VAL A 74 -8.54 -0.52 -3.58
C VAL A 74 -9.60 0.52 -3.92
N LEU A 75 -9.39 1.27 -5.01
CA LEU A 75 -10.35 2.25 -5.50
C LEU A 75 -11.63 1.57 -6.01
N LEU A 76 -11.52 0.45 -6.73
CA LEU A 76 -12.67 -0.37 -7.12
C LEU A 76 -13.44 -0.84 -5.88
N ALA A 77 -12.76 -1.37 -4.86
CA ALA A 77 -13.39 -1.84 -3.63
C ALA A 77 -14.17 -0.73 -2.91
N LEU A 78 -13.60 0.48 -2.83
CA LEU A 78 -14.29 1.64 -2.27
C LEU A 78 -15.55 1.99 -3.07
N THR A 79 -15.45 2.03 -4.39
CA THR A 79 -16.56 2.32 -5.27
C THR A 79 -17.70 1.30 -5.11
N VAL A 80 -17.33 0.02 -4.98
CA VAL A 80 -18.28 -1.08 -4.73
C VAL A 80 -18.95 -0.93 -3.37
N LEU A 81 -18.18 -0.65 -2.32
CA LEU A 81 -18.70 -0.53 -0.94
C LEU A 81 -19.61 0.68 -0.74
N ASP A 82 -19.49 1.72 -1.58
CA ASP A 82 -20.39 2.87 -1.54
C ASP A 82 -21.76 2.56 -2.16
N GLU A 83 -21.83 1.62 -3.13
CA GLU A 83 -23.04 1.45 -3.95
C GLU A 83 -23.73 0.11 -3.77
N LEU A 84 -23.01 -0.94 -3.39
CA LEU A 84 -23.54 -2.30 -3.39
C LEU A 84 -23.65 -2.89 -1.99
N PRO A 85 -24.81 -3.47 -1.61
CA PRO A 85 -24.90 -4.31 -0.43
C PRO A 85 -23.98 -5.53 -0.55
N LEU A 86 -23.44 -6.00 0.58
CA LEU A 86 -22.51 -7.13 0.60
C LEU A 86 -23.12 -8.47 0.15
N ASP A 87 -24.42 -8.61 0.34
CA ASP A 87 -25.23 -9.78 -0.04
C ASP A 87 -25.88 -9.65 -1.42
N ALA A 88 -25.72 -8.50 -2.11
CA ALA A 88 -26.14 -8.37 -3.49
C ALA A 88 -25.42 -9.41 -4.37
N THR A 89 -26.12 -10.00 -5.30
CA THR A 89 -25.62 -11.10 -6.11
C THR A 89 -25.57 -10.76 -7.60
N VAL A 90 -24.67 -11.44 -8.30
CA VAL A 90 -24.54 -11.38 -9.76
C VAL A 90 -24.35 -12.79 -10.31
N VAL A 91 -24.93 -13.06 -11.47
CA VAL A 91 -24.55 -14.22 -12.30
C VAL A 91 -23.35 -13.82 -13.13
N ALA A 92 -22.20 -14.44 -12.88
CA ALA A 92 -20.99 -14.16 -13.66
C ALA A 92 -21.17 -14.55 -15.13
N ASN A 93 -20.63 -13.74 -16.01
CA ASN A 93 -20.72 -13.96 -17.45
C ASN A 93 -19.35 -14.31 -18.05
N GLU A 94 -19.31 -14.79 -19.29
CA GLU A 94 -18.08 -15.14 -19.96
C GLU A 94 -17.15 -13.95 -20.23
N ALA A 95 -17.70 -12.73 -20.42
CA ALA A 95 -16.89 -11.55 -20.70
C ALA A 95 -16.06 -11.16 -19.47
N ASP A 96 -16.59 -11.34 -18.25
CA ASP A 96 -15.88 -11.04 -17.00
C ASP A 96 -14.64 -11.92 -16.83
N THR A 97 -14.66 -13.15 -17.36
CA THR A 97 -13.57 -14.13 -17.21
C THR A 97 -12.59 -14.16 -18.39
N ARG A 98 -12.89 -13.43 -19.49
CA ARG A 98 -11.96 -13.23 -20.62
C ARG A 98 -10.93 -12.16 -20.32
N VAL A 99 -10.08 -12.39 -19.37
CA VAL A 99 -9.09 -11.45 -18.87
C VAL A 99 -7.77 -12.16 -18.66
N GLU A 100 -6.65 -11.43 -18.78
CA GLU A 100 -5.35 -11.95 -18.40
C GLU A 100 -5.38 -12.36 -16.93
N CYS A 101 -4.97 -13.61 -16.68
CA CYS A 101 -5.29 -14.26 -15.42
C CYS A 101 -4.24 -14.05 -14.33
N ASN A 102 -4.57 -13.22 -13.38
CA ASN A 102 -4.43 -13.51 -11.96
C ASN A 102 -5.87 -13.67 -11.47
N CYS A 103 -6.38 -14.88 -11.46
CA CYS A 103 -7.82 -15.17 -11.36
C CYS A 103 -8.16 -15.84 -10.03
N ALA A 104 -9.29 -15.43 -9.43
CA ALA A 104 -9.86 -16.11 -8.26
C ALA A 104 -10.48 -17.45 -8.63
N GLY A 105 -11.04 -17.58 -9.83
CA GLY A 105 -11.74 -18.75 -10.35
C GLY A 105 -13.23 -18.50 -10.52
N VAL A 106 -13.60 -17.24 -10.82
CA VAL A 106 -14.98 -16.92 -11.21
C VAL A 106 -15.39 -17.78 -12.40
N THR A 107 -16.55 -18.41 -12.29
CA THR A 107 -17.06 -19.34 -13.29
C THR A 107 -18.33 -18.79 -13.92
N PRO A 108 -18.40 -18.62 -15.25
CA PRO A 108 -19.61 -18.16 -15.94
C PRO A 108 -20.84 -19.03 -15.59
N GLY A 109 -21.96 -18.37 -15.34
CA GLY A 109 -23.21 -19.01 -14.94
C GLY A 109 -23.36 -19.27 -13.45
N MET A 110 -22.30 -19.15 -12.64
CA MET A 110 -22.39 -19.21 -11.19
C MET A 110 -22.78 -17.85 -10.58
N VAL A 111 -23.40 -17.92 -9.42
CA VAL A 111 -23.83 -16.74 -8.65
C VAL A 111 -22.77 -16.41 -7.60
N TYR A 112 -22.39 -15.14 -7.53
CA TYR A 112 -21.45 -14.62 -6.54
C TYR A 112 -22.04 -13.43 -5.79
N THR A 113 -21.72 -13.32 -4.50
CA THR A 113 -22.06 -12.13 -3.71
C THR A 113 -21.00 -11.05 -3.86
N THR A 114 -21.39 -9.80 -3.62
CA THR A 114 -20.46 -8.66 -3.53
C THR A 114 -19.29 -8.97 -2.57
N ARG A 115 -19.60 -9.54 -1.38
CA ARG A 115 -18.56 -9.92 -0.39
C ARG A 115 -17.54 -10.90 -0.96
N GLN A 116 -17.97 -11.98 -1.58
CA GLN A 116 -17.08 -12.99 -2.17
C GLN A 116 -16.15 -12.38 -3.21
N LEU A 117 -16.69 -11.51 -4.06
CA LEU A 117 -15.90 -10.83 -5.09
C LEU A 117 -14.92 -9.79 -4.49
N LEU A 118 -15.30 -9.07 -3.42
CA LEU A 118 -14.38 -8.20 -2.68
C LEU A 118 -13.23 -8.99 -2.03
N GLU A 119 -13.53 -10.13 -1.42
CA GLU A 119 -12.53 -11.04 -0.87
C GLU A 119 -11.57 -11.52 -1.98
N ALA A 120 -12.11 -11.87 -3.14
CA ALA A 120 -11.31 -12.31 -4.29
C ALA A 120 -10.37 -11.21 -4.83
N ILE A 121 -10.82 -9.96 -4.94
CA ILE A 121 -9.94 -8.88 -5.43
C ILE A 121 -8.91 -8.44 -4.40
N LEU A 122 -9.24 -8.48 -3.11
CA LEU A 122 -8.36 -7.98 -2.06
C LEU A 122 -7.34 -9.02 -1.60
N LEU A 123 -7.72 -10.30 -1.47
CA LEU A 123 -6.82 -11.35 -1.00
C LEU A 123 -5.91 -11.89 -2.10
N VAL A 124 -6.48 -12.22 -3.26
CA VAL A 124 -5.73 -12.88 -4.36
C VAL A 124 -5.65 -12.03 -5.62
N SER A 125 -6.12 -10.79 -5.56
CA SER A 125 -6.01 -9.87 -6.70
C SER A 125 -6.75 -10.32 -7.97
N GLY A 126 -7.87 -11.10 -7.84
CA GLY A 126 -8.60 -11.71 -8.96
C GLY A 126 -9.05 -10.68 -10.02
N ASN A 127 -8.56 -10.81 -11.24
CA ASN A 127 -8.93 -9.94 -12.37
C ASN A 127 -10.34 -10.26 -12.87
N ASP A 128 -10.68 -11.54 -12.88
CA ASP A 128 -12.03 -12.05 -13.15
C ASP A 128 -13.07 -11.48 -12.17
N ALA A 129 -12.77 -11.50 -10.89
CA ALA A 129 -13.63 -10.95 -9.85
C ALA A 129 -13.75 -9.41 -9.96
N ALA A 130 -12.69 -8.71 -10.36
CA ALA A 130 -12.73 -7.27 -10.59
C ALA A 130 -13.67 -6.90 -11.73
N ASN A 131 -13.63 -7.65 -12.83
CA ASN A 131 -14.55 -7.45 -13.96
C ASN A 131 -16.01 -7.80 -13.57
N THR A 132 -16.21 -8.85 -12.76
CA THR A 132 -17.54 -9.22 -12.28
C THR A 132 -18.12 -8.13 -11.37
N LEU A 133 -17.30 -7.51 -10.49
CA LEU A 133 -17.73 -6.34 -9.72
C LEU A 133 -18.04 -5.13 -10.62
N ALA A 134 -17.24 -4.93 -11.68
CA ALA A 134 -17.54 -3.88 -12.65
C ALA A 134 -18.89 -4.12 -13.36
N THR A 135 -19.22 -5.36 -13.70
CA THR A 135 -20.55 -5.74 -14.21
C THR A 135 -21.65 -5.36 -13.22
N MET A 136 -21.47 -5.61 -11.92
CA MET A 136 -22.43 -5.20 -10.88
C MET A 136 -22.60 -3.68 -10.77
N LEU A 137 -21.54 -2.90 -11.05
CA LEU A 137 -21.57 -1.43 -11.04
C LEU A 137 -22.22 -0.83 -12.31
N GLY A 138 -22.63 -1.66 -13.27
CA GLY A 138 -23.27 -1.23 -14.52
C GLY A 138 -22.40 -1.44 -15.77
N GLY A 139 -21.32 -2.19 -15.66
CA GLY A 139 -20.40 -2.53 -16.75
C GLY A 139 -19.03 -1.89 -16.61
N TYR A 140 -18.09 -2.33 -17.46
CA TYR A 140 -16.69 -1.96 -17.38
C TYR A 140 -16.46 -0.43 -17.40
N ASP A 141 -16.99 0.25 -18.42
CA ASP A 141 -16.77 1.69 -18.61
C ASP A 141 -17.47 2.52 -17.50
N VAL A 142 -18.65 2.06 -17.08
CA VAL A 142 -19.37 2.70 -15.95
C VAL A 142 -18.57 2.56 -14.66
N ALA A 143 -18.03 1.38 -14.38
CA ALA A 143 -17.19 1.15 -13.21
C ALA A 143 -15.93 2.05 -13.22
N VAL A 144 -15.23 2.14 -14.35
CA VAL A 144 -14.06 3.02 -14.52
C VAL A 144 -14.45 4.50 -14.30
N THR A 145 -15.57 4.93 -14.86
CA THR A 145 -16.08 6.31 -14.64
C THR A 145 -16.33 6.58 -13.16
N LYS A 146 -16.99 5.65 -12.46
CA LYS A 146 -17.27 5.76 -11.02
C LYS A 146 -15.98 5.73 -10.18
N MET A 147 -15.01 4.89 -10.52
CA MET A 147 -13.70 4.85 -9.87
C MET A 147 -12.99 6.21 -9.99
N ASN A 148 -12.96 6.81 -11.16
CA ASN A 148 -12.36 8.13 -11.38
C ASN A 148 -13.10 9.24 -10.61
N ALA A 149 -14.43 9.21 -10.59
CA ALA A 149 -15.23 10.12 -9.78
C ALA A 149 -14.92 9.96 -8.27
N LYS A 150 -14.77 8.72 -7.80
CA LYS A 150 -14.38 8.44 -6.41
C LYS A 150 -12.98 8.94 -6.09
N ALA A 151 -12.00 8.74 -6.97
CA ALA A 151 -10.65 9.29 -6.81
C ALA A 151 -10.68 10.82 -6.67
N ALA A 152 -11.42 11.51 -7.54
CA ALA A 152 -11.58 12.96 -7.47
C ALA A 152 -12.22 13.43 -6.15
N LEU A 153 -13.26 12.74 -5.67
CA LEU A 153 -13.91 13.04 -4.38
C LEU A 153 -12.97 12.87 -3.18
N LEU A 154 -12.01 11.95 -3.27
CA LEU A 154 -11.00 11.75 -2.23
C LEU A 154 -9.83 12.73 -2.31
N GLY A 155 -9.74 13.56 -3.35
CA GLY A 155 -8.60 14.43 -3.59
C GLY A 155 -7.41 13.75 -4.28
N ALA A 156 -7.57 12.50 -4.75
CA ALA A 156 -6.55 11.74 -5.47
C ALA A 156 -6.50 12.15 -6.95
N HIS A 157 -6.13 13.43 -7.20
CA HIS A 157 -6.22 14.06 -8.52
C HIS A 157 -5.14 13.61 -9.51
N GLY A 158 -4.06 12.98 -9.03
CA GLY A 158 -3.02 12.37 -9.86
C GLY A 158 -3.36 10.93 -10.27
N THR A 159 -4.59 10.47 -10.04
CA THR A 159 -5.03 9.10 -10.35
C THR A 159 -5.99 9.10 -11.54
N ASN A 160 -5.71 8.24 -12.52
CA ASN A 160 -6.61 7.91 -13.63
C ASN A 160 -6.74 6.39 -13.75
N ALA A 161 -7.88 5.86 -13.35
CA ALA A 161 -8.24 4.47 -13.59
C ALA A 161 -8.69 4.30 -15.05
N ALA A 162 -8.20 3.26 -15.73
CA ALA A 162 -8.63 2.88 -17.08
C ALA A 162 -9.03 1.40 -17.15
N SER A 163 -8.91 0.68 -16.03
CA SER A 163 -9.33 -0.71 -15.89
C SER A 163 -9.74 -0.98 -14.45
N PRO A 164 -10.80 -1.78 -14.21
CA PRO A 164 -11.18 -2.20 -12.85
C PRO A 164 -10.14 -3.10 -12.18
N SER A 165 -9.38 -3.85 -12.98
CA SER A 165 -8.41 -4.84 -12.51
C SER A 165 -7.01 -4.28 -12.26
N GLY A 166 -6.66 -3.16 -12.90
CA GLY A 166 -5.31 -2.63 -12.88
C GLY A 166 -4.39 -3.24 -13.95
N LEU A 167 -4.92 -4.06 -14.85
CA LEU A 167 -4.20 -4.47 -16.04
C LEU A 167 -3.98 -3.26 -16.94
N ASP A 168 -2.76 -3.13 -17.41
CA ASP A 168 -2.33 -2.14 -18.41
C ASP A 168 -2.02 -2.83 -19.74
N GLY A 169 -1.87 -2.04 -20.81
CA GLY A 169 -1.59 -2.56 -22.13
C GLY A 169 -1.81 -1.50 -23.20
N PRO A 170 -1.71 -1.87 -24.47
CA PRO A 170 -1.97 -0.94 -25.56
C PRO A 170 -3.36 -0.31 -25.47
N GLY A 171 -3.43 1.01 -25.47
CA GLY A 171 -4.69 1.77 -25.36
C GLY A 171 -5.26 1.89 -23.94
N ILE A 172 -4.62 1.31 -22.91
CA ILE A 172 -5.00 1.46 -21.51
C ILE A 172 -4.03 2.47 -20.88
N ASP A 173 -4.47 3.71 -20.76
CA ASP A 173 -3.67 4.80 -20.21
C ASP A 173 -4.07 5.05 -18.74
N MET A 174 -3.42 4.32 -17.84
CA MET A 174 -3.70 4.31 -16.41
C MET A 174 -2.46 4.72 -15.62
N TRP A 175 -2.67 5.59 -14.62
CA TRP A 175 -1.64 6.02 -13.69
C TRP A 175 -2.21 6.37 -12.32
N SER A 176 -1.33 6.41 -11.34
CA SER A 176 -1.57 6.95 -9.99
C SER A 176 -0.23 7.46 -9.44
N SER A 177 -0.25 7.99 -8.23
CA SER A 177 0.96 8.38 -7.50
C SER A 177 1.01 7.67 -6.14
N PRO A 178 2.18 7.56 -5.50
CA PRO A 178 2.27 7.06 -4.13
C PRO A 178 1.37 7.84 -3.16
N HIS A 179 1.33 9.16 -3.28
CA HIS A 179 0.46 10.03 -2.49
C HIS A 179 -1.01 9.65 -2.64
N ASP A 180 -1.49 9.55 -3.88
CA ASP A 180 -2.89 9.22 -4.15
C ASP A 180 -3.28 7.82 -3.70
N LEU A 181 -2.39 6.82 -3.91
CA LEU A 181 -2.62 5.48 -3.39
C LEU A 181 -2.73 5.46 -1.87
N ALA A 182 -1.93 6.27 -1.15
CA ALA A 182 -2.03 6.39 0.29
C ALA A 182 -3.34 7.08 0.73
N VAL A 183 -3.78 8.14 0.03
CA VAL A 183 -5.08 8.80 0.24
C VAL A 183 -6.22 7.80 0.06
N ILE A 184 -6.23 7.06 -1.05
CA ILE A 184 -7.26 6.06 -1.38
C ILE A 184 -7.27 4.95 -0.33
N PHE A 185 -6.09 4.43 0.05
CA PHE A 185 -6.00 3.34 1.03
C PHE A 185 -6.42 3.79 2.44
N ARG A 186 -6.02 5.01 2.84
CA ARG A 186 -6.46 5.61 4.10
C ARG A 186 -7.99 5.71 4.18
N ALA A 187 -8.63 6.15 3.11
CA ALA A 187 -10.09 6.20 3.01
C ALA A 187 -10.72 4.79 3.06
N ALA A 188 -10.10 3.81 2.38
CA ALA A 188 -10.58 2.44 2.37
C ALA A 188 -10.52 1.80 3.77
N MET A 189 -9.44 2.01 4.50
CA MET A 189 -9.27 1.49 5.87
C MET A 189 -10.21 2.11 6.90
N ALA A 190 -10.86 3.23 6.59
CA ALA A 190 -11.94 3.78 7.40
C ALA A 190 -13.25 2.99 7.28
N ASN A 191 -13.41 2.18 6.22
CA ASN A 191 -14.54 1.27 6.06
C ASN A 191 -14.24 -0.05 6.79
N PRO A 192 -15.03 -0.45 7.81
CA PRO A 192 -14.75 -1.65 8.62
C PRO A 192 -14.81 -2.95 7.82
N VAL A 193 -15.61 -3.01 6.73
CA VAL A 193 -15.68 -4.17 5.85
C VAL A 193 -14.38 -4.33 5.07
N PHE A 194 -13.88 -3.24 4.47
CA PHE A 194 -12.59 -3.24 3.77
C PHE A 194 -11.46 -3.66 4.71
N ALA A 195 -11.37 -3.03 5.87
CA ALA A 195 -10.34 -3.34 6.87
C ALA A 195 -10.39 -4.80 7.32
N SER A 196 -11.60 -5.34 7.55
CA SER A 196 -11.79 -6.75 7.90
C SER A 196 -11.34 -7.71 6.79
N ILE A 197 -11.68 -7.43 5.54
CA ILE A 197 -11.32 -8.30 4.41
C ILE A 197 -9.80 -8.26 4.18
N THR A 198 -9.21 -7.07 4.11
CA THR A 198 -7.78 -6.94 3.79
C THR A 198 -6.87 -7.53 4.87
N ALA A 199 -7.33 -7.59 6.13
CA ALA A 199 -6.64 -8.24 7.26
C ALA A 199 -6.85 -9.76 7.31
N ALA A 200 -7.82 -10.31 6.59
CA ALA A 200 -8.13 -11.74 6.65
C ALA A 200 -6.99 -12.56 6.00
N PRO A 201 -6.49 -13.62 6.66
CA PRO A 201 -5.45 -14.47 6.08
C PRO A 201 -5.97 -15.34 4.93
N THR A 202 -7.26 -15.71 4.99
CA THR A 202 -7.91 -16.57 3.98
C THR A 202 -9.40 -16.22 3.85
N ALA A 203 -9.99 -16.62 2.71
CA ALA A 203 -11.43 -16.64 2.50
C ALA A 203 -11.82 -17.87 1.70
N VAL A 204 -13.08 -18.30 1.78
CA VAL A 204 -13.63 -19.40 0.98
C VAL A 204 -14.33 -18.84 -0.25
N PHE A 205 -13.99 -19.34 -1.42
CA PHE A 205 -14.51 -18.86 -2.69
C PHE A 205 -15.11 -20.02 -3.49
N PRO A 206 -16.40 -19.96 -3.88
CA PRO A 206 -17.04 -21.02 -4.63
C PRO A 206 -16.55 -21.07 -6.08
N THR A 207 -16.24 -22.27 -6.58
CA THR A 207 -15.87 -22.51 -7.97
C THR A 207 -16.65 -23.69 -8.52
N LYS A 208 -16.61 -23.92 -9.84
CA LYS A 208 -17.29 -25.05 -10.49
C LYS A 208 -16.84 -26.42 -9.94
N SER A 209 -15.59 -26.51 -9.46
CA SER A 209 -15.02 -27.74 -8.91
C SER A 209 -15.18 -27.88 -7.39
N GLY A 210 -15.91 -26.99 -6.76
CA GLY A 210 -16.08 -26.90 -5.31
C GLY A 210 -15.41 -25.65 -4.71
N ASP A 211 -15.45 -25.56 -3.39
CA ASP A 211 -14.90 -24.43 -2.68
C ASP A 211 -13.36 -24.40 -2.74
N LYS A 212 -12.82 -23.22 -3.04
CA LYS A 212 -11.39 -22.90 -3.06
C LYS A 212 -11.04 -22.00 -1.88
N VAL A 213 -9.95 -22.26 -1.20
CA VAL A 213 -9.40 -21.35 -0.20
C VAL A 213 -8.54 -20.31 -0.91
N LEU A 214 -8.93 -19.03 -0.82
CA LEU A 214 -8.10 -17.90 -1.21
C LEU A 214 -7.15 -17.58 -0.05
N VAL A 215 -5.85 -17.51 -0.34
CA VAL A 215 -4.81 -17.13 0.65
C VAL A 215 -4.34 -15.73 0.36
N ASN A 216 -4.38 -14.87 1.37
CA ASN A 216 -3.97 -13.47 1.22
C ASN A 216 -2.52 -13.37 0.76
N GLN A 217 -2.30 -12.59 -0.30
CA GLN A 217 -0.99 -12.37 -0.93
C GLN A 217 -0.15 -11.31 -0.21
N ASP A 218 -0.68 -10.63 0.79
CA ASP A 218 0.09 -9.71 1.62
C ASP A 218 0.99 -10.50 2.57
N GLU A 219 2.26 -10.61 2.22
CA GLU A 219 3.24 -11.34 3.04
C GLU A 219 3.50 -10.66 4.39
N LEU A 220 3.30 -9.34 4.49
CA LEU A 220 3.54 -8.61 5.73
C LEU A 220 2.53 -8.98 6.83
N LEU A 221 1.34 -9.45 6.47
CA LEU A 221 0.39 -10.02 7.45
C LEU A 221 0.98 -11.18 8.25
N LYS A 222 1.93 -11.90 7.68
CA LYS A 222 2.56 -13.07 8.32
C LYS A 222 3.84 -12.72 9.05
N ARG A 223 4.57 -11.70 8.59
CA ARG A 223 5.94 -11.45 9.04
C ARG A 223 6.20 -10.08 9.66
N TYR A 224 5.23 -9.16 9.60
CA TYR A 224 5.37 -7.83 10.21
C TYR A 224 4.38 -7.65 11.36
N PRO A 225 4.84 -7.59 12.62
CA PRO A 225 3.96 -7.40 13.77
C PRO A 225 3.17 -6.09 13.67
N GLY A 226 1.85 -6.18 13.83
CA GLY A 226 0.96 -5.02 13.75
C GLY A 226 0.50 -4.67 12.33
N MET A 227 0.80 -5.50 11.31
CA MET A 227 0.26 -5.30 9.98
C MET A 227 -1.28 -5.36 9.99
N LEU A 228 -1.93 -4.37 9.41
CA LEU A 228 -3.39 -4.25 9.32
C LEU A 228 -3.94 -4.78 7.99
N GLY A 229 -3.07 -4.98 7.02
CA GLY A 229 -3.38 -5.45 5.68
C GLY A 229 -2.91 -4.49 4.59
N GLY A 230 -2.95 -4.96 3.36
CA GLY A 230 -2.47 -4.21 2.20
C GLY A 230 -2.96 -4.79 0.89
N LYS A 231 -2.56 -4.14 -0.21
CA LYS A 231 -2.83 -4.58 -1.57
C LYS A 231 -1.57 -4.57 -2.40
N THR A 232 -1.27 -5.69 -3.01
CA THR A 232 -0.15 -5.88 -3.95
C THR A 232 -0.56 -5.59 -5.37
N GLY A 233 0.42 -5.26 -6.21
CA GLY A 233 0.24 -5.18 -7.65
C GLY A 233 1.51 -5.51 -8.41
N PHE A 234 1.33 -6.00 -9.64
CA PHE A 234 2.41 -6.25 -10.57
C PHE A 234 1.87 -6.26 -12.01
N THR A 235 2.55 -5.56 -12.88
CA THR A 235 2.57 -5.73 -14.34
C THR A 235 4.00 -5.44 -14.80
N ASP A 236 4.35 -5.80 -16.03
CA ASP A 236 5.69 -5.51 -16.56
C ASP A 236 5.97 -4.01 -16.62
N ARG A 237 4.94 -3.18 -16.89
CA ARG A 237 5.04 -1.71 -16.88
C ARG A 237 5.13 -1.14 -15.48
N ALA A 238 4.30 -1.62 -14.56
CA ALA A 238 4.22 -1.10 -13.20
C ALA A 238 5.36 -1.59 -12.29
N GLN A 239 5.95 -2.73 -12.61
CA GLN A 239 6.80 -3.48 -11.67
C GLN A 239 6.04 -3.80 -10.38
N LYS A 240 6.70 -4.06 -9.27
CA LYS A 240 6.05 -4.30 -7.98
C LYS A 240 5.45 -3.01 -7.43
N THR A 241 4.17 -3.08 -7.04
CA THR A 241 3.47 -2.01 -6.33
C THR A 241 2.84 -2.57 -5.05
N PHE A 242 2.76 -1.74 -4.03
CA PHE A 242 2.18 -2.11 -2.75
C PHE A 242 1.59 -0.88 -2.06
N VAL A 243 0.45 -1.03 -1.44
CA VAL A 243 -0.09 -0.08 -0.47
C VAL A 243 -0.62 -0.87 0.73
N GLY A 244 -0.26 -0.45 1.94
CA GLY A 244 -0.67 -1.17 3.14
C GLY A 244 -0.48 -0.33 4.40
N ALA A 245 -1.04 -0.82 5.50
CA ALA A 245 -1.00 -0.13 6.78
C ALA A 245 -0.57 -1.06 7.91
N ALA A 246 0.11 -0.45 8.89
CA ALA A 246 0.50 -1.12 10.11
C ALA A 246 0.17 -0.25 11.33
N GLN A 247 0.05 -0.90 12.50
CA GLN A 247 -0.19 -0.24 13.78
C GLN A 247 0.85 -0.67 14.81
N ARG A 248 1.33 0.31 15.59
CA ARG A 248 2.20 0.07 16.75
C ARG A 248 1.92 1.13 17.82
N ASP A 249 1.74 0.70 19.06
CA ASP A 249 1.50 1.58 20.21
C ASP A 249 0.37 2.61 20.00
N GLY A 250 -0.72 2.16 19.35
CA GLY A 250 -1.89 2.99 19.06
C GLY A 250 -1.75 3.90 17.83
N ARG A 251 -0.57 4.06 17.24
CA ARG A 251 -0.34 4.83 16.02
C ARG A 251 -0.49 3.96 14.79
N ARG A 252 -1.13 4.47 13.75
CA ARG A 252 -1.33 3.77 12.47
C ARG A 252 -0.59 4.49 11.35
N LEU A 253 0.19 3.75 10.58
CA LEU A 253 0.92 4.29 9.43
C LEU A 253 0.45 3.61 8.15
N VAL A 254 0.47 4.34 7.04
CA VAL A 254 0.27 3.84 5.68
C VAL A 254 1.55 4.03 4.86
N VAL A 255 1.90 3.02 4.08
CA VAL A 255 2.96 3.09 3.08
C VAL A 255 2.38 2.81 1.71
N ALA A 256 2.78 3.57 0.69
CA ALA A 256 2.54 3.24 -0.71
C ALA A 256 3.87 3.22 -1.47
N LEU A 257 4.13 2.12 -2.17
CA LEU A 257 5.34 1.88 -2.96
C LEU A 257 4.95 1.67 -4.42
N MET A 258 5.66 2.32 -5.34
CA MET A 258 5.45 2.16 -6.78
C MET A 258 6.78 1.93 -7.49
N TYR A 259 6.73 1.14 -8.56
CA TYR A 259 7.87 0.81 -9.41
C TYR A 259 9.02 0.15 -8.61
N GLY A 260 8.69 -0.89 -7.85
CA GLY A 260 9.66 -1.67 -7.08
C GLY A 260 10.32 -2.74 -7.95
N MET A 261 11.63 -2.62 -8.19
CA MET A 261 12.42 -3.58 -8.94
C MET A 261 13.26 -4.43 -8.00
N ASP A 262 12.71 -5.57 -7.57
CA ASP A 262 13.44 -6.52 -6.75
C ASP A 262 14.64 -7.09 -7.52
N LYS A 263 15.80 -7.15 -6.88
CA LYS A 263 17.04 -7.71 -7.44
C LYS A 263 17.55 -8.84 -6.53
N PRO A 264 18.07 -9.92 -7.08
CA PRO A 264 18.65 -10.99 -6.27
C PRO A 264 19.70 -10.48 -5.30
N GLY A 265 19.61 -10.88 -4.03
CA GLY A 265 20.53 -10.48 -2.97
C GLY A 265 20.41 -9.04 -2.47
N GLN A 266 19.40 -8.31 -2.90
CA GLN A 266 19.06 -6.97 -2.42
C GLN A 266 17.75 -7.00 -1.62
N PRO A 267 17.49 -5.99 -0.77
CA PRO A 267 16.20 -5.86 -0.12
C PRO A 267 15.05 -5.88 -1.13
N THR A 268 13.98 -6.58 -0.79
CA THR A 268 12.74 -6.62 -1.57
C THR A 268 11.88 -5.40 -1.25
N TYR A 269 10.83 -5.17 -2.05
CA TYR A 269 9.84 -4.13 -1.74
C TYR A 269 9.10 -4.41 -0.41
N TRP A 270 9.01 -5.67 0.03
CA TRP A 270 8.50 -6.04 1.36
C TRP A 270 9.43 -5.58 2.48
N ASP A 271 10.74 -5.76 2.29
CA ASP A 271 11.74 -5.31 3.25
C ASP A 271 11.77 -3.79 3.33
N GLN A 272 11.60 -3.11 2.19
CA GLN A 272 11.46 -1.65 2.16
C GLN A 272 10.22 -1.18 2.90
N ALA A 273 9.04 -1.80 2.68
CA ALA A 273 7.82 -1.45 3.40
C ALA A 273 7.98 -1.62 4.91
N SER A 274 8.55 -2.76 5.35
CA SER A 274 8.84 -3.02 6.76
C SER A 274 9.78 -1.97 7.37
N SER A 275 10.88 -1.65 6.67
CA SER A 275 11.87 -0.68 7.12
C SER A 275 11.29 0.74 7.20
N LEU A 276 10.41 1.12 6.27
CA LEU A 276 9.70 2.40 6.31
C LEU A 276 8.75 2.48 7.49
N PHE A 277 7.99 1.41 7.78
CA PHE A 277 7.15 1.35 8.98
C PHE A 277 7.97 1.48 10.25
N ASP A 278 9.07 0.71 10.40
CA ASP A 278 9.94 0.76 11.57
C ASP A 278 10.53 2.15 11.77
N TRP A 279 11.01 2.76 10.68
CA TRP A 279 11.52 4.13 10.69
C TRP A 279 10.45 5.14 11.10
N GLY A 280 9.25 5.04 10.54
CA GLY A 280 8.14 5.95 10.85
C GLY A 280 7.64 5.83 12.29
N PHE A 281 7.56 4.61 12.83
CA PHE A 281 7.18 4.39 14.23
C PHE A 281 8.23 4.91 15.22
N ALA A 282 9.51 4.98 14.80
CA ALA A 282 10.57 5.54 15.62
C ALA A 282 10.61 7.08 15.64
N LEU A 283 9.87 7.75 14.73
CA LEU A 283 9.78 9.21 14.72
C LEU A 283 8.99 9.74 15.91
N SER A 284 9.41 10.90 16.40
CA SER A 284 8.65 11.63 17.42
C SER A 284 7.24 11.97 16.91
N PRO A 285 6.22 11.95 17.78
CA PRO A 285 4.88 12.44 17.44
C PRO A 285 4.95 13.88 16.90
N GLY A 286 4.20 14.14 15.82
CA GLY A 286 4.16 15.45 15.17
C GLY A 286 5.27 15.70 14.13
N ALA A 287 6.22 14.77 13.92
CA ALA A 287 7.14 14.85 12.79
C ALA A 287 6.35 14.79 11.47
N SER A 288 6.62 15.71 10.55
CA SER A 288 5.92 15.79 9.25
C SER A 288 6.75 16.58 8.24
N ILE A 289 6.57 16.26 6.95
CA ILE A 289 7.08 17.05 5.81
C ILE A 289 5.93 17.61 4.95
N GLY A 290 4.69 17.24 5.23
CA GLY A 290 3.50 17.61 4.47
C GLY A 290 2.26 16.86 4.95
N ALA A 291 1.23 16.81 4.11
CA ALA A 291 -0.03 16.10 4.39
C ALA A 291 -0.55 15.38 3.13
N LEU A 292 -1.31 14.27 3.36
CA LEU A 292 -2.09 13.57 2.34
C LEU A 292 -3.32 14.36 1.96
#